data_dddce2d4263bf020a2ae0cbaabebf494
#
_entry.id   dddce2d4263bf020a2ae0cbaabebf494
#
_cell.length_a   1.000
_cell.length_b   1.000
_cell.length_c   1.000
_cell.angle_alpha   90.00
_cell.angle_beta   90.00
_cell.angle_gamma   90.00
#
_symmetry.space_group_name_H-M   'P 1'
#
loop_
_entity.id
_entity.type
_entity.pdbx_description
1 polymer ?
#
loop_
_entity_poly.entity_id
_entity_poly.type
_entity_poly.pdbx_seq_one_letter_code
_entity_poly.pdbx_strand_id
1 'polypeptide(L)'
;LALLMLITCFKNCEEKVKIKVVKKEKIPVGKTFSALLKNQYFWAVLILWMMQNVITSITGTILPYYCKYILGNDTWMYSVLYMVETVTLIAATLCSPLLLKRLGKRNMSLIGCIGCLIGQFVFMVKPESFYWLLGCCIIRGICFAPLNSVIFGMLGDVVEFGQWKTHLRQESFIFAIGSVG
;
A
#
# COMPACT_ATOMS: atom_id res chain seq x y z
N LEU A 1 -14.42 -3.66 -21.29
CA LEU A 1 -13.57 -2.46 -21.12
C LEU A 1 -12.11 -2.83 -20.87
N ALA A 2 -11.80 -3.75 -19.94
CA ALA A 2 -10.44 -4.18 -19.62
C ALA A 2 -9.67 -4.76 -20.81
N LEU A 3 -10.30 -5.60 -21.62
CA LEU A 3 -9.72 -6.17 -22.83
C LEU A 3 -9.36 -5.09 -23.87
N LEU A 4 -10.24 -4.11 -24.08
CA LEU A 4 -9.98 -2.99 -24.98
C LEU A 4 -8.81 -2.14 -24.52
N MET A 5 -8.70 -1.87 -23.21
CA MET A 5 -7.57 -1.14 -22.63
C MET A 5 -6.25 -1.91 -22.76
N LEU A 6 -6.27 -3.23 -22.55
CA LEU A 6 -5.10 -4.09 -22.75
C LEU A 6 -4.61 -4.09 -24.21
N ILE A 7 -5.52 -4.18 -25.19
CA ILE A 7 -5.19 -4.13 -26.62
C ILE A 7 -4.62 -2.76 -27.00
N THR A 8 -5.20 -1.69 -26.47
CA THR A 8 -4.71 -0.31 -26.71
C THR A 8 -3.32 -0.10 -26.11
N CYS A 9 -3.09 -0.62 -24.92
CA CYS A 9 -1.79 -0.58 -24.26
C CYS A 9 -0.74 -1.38 -25.07
N PHE A 10 -1.08 -2.59 -25.50
CA PHE A 10 -0.20 -3.43 -26.31
C PHE A 10 0.18 -2.80 -27.65
N LYS A 11 -0.77 -2.12 -28.31
CA LYS A 11 -0.51 -1.43 -29.60
C LYS A 11 0.34 -0.16 -29.46
N ASN A 12 0.21 0.55 -28.33
CA ASN A 12 0.85 1.86 -28.14
C ASN A 12 2.13 1.81 -27.31
N CYS A 13 2.39 0.72 -26.58
CA CYS A 13 3.61 0.55 -25.80
C CYS A 13 4.68 -0.15 -26.64
N GLU A 14 5.55 0.63 -27.28
CA GLU A 14 6.78 0.12 -27.87
C GLU A 14 7.88 0.04 -26.83
N GLU A 15 8.54 -1.10 -26.74
CA GLU A 15 9.69 -1.31 -25.87
C GLU A 15 10.91 -0.56 -26.42
N LYS A 16 11.04 0.73 -26.04
CA LYS A 16 12.15 1.59 -26.52
C LYS A 16 13.48 1.28 -25.88
N VAL A 17 13.49 0.65 -24.73
CA VAL A 17 14.71 0.28 -24.00
C VAL A 17 15.08 -1.16 -24.33
N LYS A 18 15.89 -1.36 -25.39
CA LYS A 18 16.55 -2.65 -25.60
C LYS A 18 17.61 -2.83 -24.52
N ILE A 19 17.23 -3.40 -23.39
CA ILE A 19 18.18 -3.85 -22.37
C ILE A 19 19.09 -4.84 -23.08
N LYS A 20 20.38 -4.50 -23.25
CA LYS A 20 21.38 -5.46 -23.69
C LYS A 20 21.23 -6.68 -22.80
N VAL A 21 20.72 -7.76 -23.34
CA VAL A 21 20.55 -9.04 -22.65
C VAL A 21 21.96 -9.51 -22.34
N VAL A 22 22.51 -9.06 -21.22
CA VAL A 22 23.64 -9.73 -20.60
C VAL A 22 23.15 -11.15 -20.40
N LYS A 23 23.83 -12.12 -20.99
CA LYS A 23 23.50 -13.56 -20.95
C LYS A 23 22.88 -13.88 -19.61
N LYS A 24 21.59 -14.20 -19.60
CA LYS A 24 20.91 -14.68 -18.39
C LYS A 24 21.59 -15.99 -18.02
N GLU A 25 22.61 -15.95 -17.20
CA GLU A 25 22.99 -17.13 -16.44
C GLU A 25 21.73 -17.61 -15.75
N LYS A 26 21.37 -18.88 -15.98
CA LYS A 26 20.22 -19.52 -15.30
C LYS A 26 20.57 -19.63 -13.81
N ILE A 27 20.30 -18.54 -13.10
CA ILE A 27 20.56 -18.49 -11.67
C ILE A 27 19.55 -19.42 -11.02
N PRO A 28 19.95 -20.40 -10.24
CA PRO A 28 19.03 -21.31 -9.59
C PRO A 28 18.13 -20.51 -8.63
N VAL A 29 16.83 -20.65 -8.82
CA VAL A 29 15.78 -19.97 -8.06
C VAL A 29 16.02 -19.99 -6.55
N GLY A 30 16.57 -21.11 -6.03
CA GLY A 30 16.90 -21.27 -4.62
C GLY A 30 17.98 -20.30 -4.10
N LYS A 31 19.00 -19.97 -4.91
CA LYS A 31 20.03 -18.97 -4.52
C LYS A 31 19.44 -17.56 -4.44
N THR A 32 18.56 -17.23 -5.39
CA THR A 32 17.84 -15.94 -5.41
C THR A 32 16.93 -15.79 -4.20
N PHE A 33 16.18 -16.83 -3.85
CA PHE A 33 15.30 -16.86 -2.69
C PHE A 33 16.09 -16.77 -1.37
N SER A 34 17.19 -17.52 -1.22
CA SER A 34 18.04 -17.44 -0.04
C SER A 34 18.70 -16.07 0.14
N ALA A 35 19.10 -15.42 -0.95
CA ALA A 35 19.65 -14.07 -0.90
C ALA A 35 18.61 -13.03 -0.48
N LEU A 36 17.34 -13.20 -0.91
CA LEU A 36 16.22 -12.35 -0.52
C LEU A 36 15.90 -12.48 0.97
N LEU A 37 15.86 -13.70 1.49
CA LEU A 37 15.57 -13.96 2.91
C LEU A 37 16.64 -13.39 3.85
N LYS A 38 17.88 -13.23 3.38
CA LYS A 38 18.96 -12.60 4.14
C LYS A 38 18.91 -11.06 4.13
N ASN A 39 18.00 -10.46 3.39
CA ASN A 39 17.85 -9.02 3.32
C ASN A 39 16.91 -8.51 4.42
N GLN A 40 17.46 -7.84 5.44
CA GLN A 40 16.67 -7.29 6.55
C GLN A 40 15.64 -6.25 6.10
N TYR A 41 15.97 -5.45 5.09
CA TYR A 41 15.03 -4.43 4.56
C TYR A 41 13.83 -5.06 3.85
N PHE A 42 14.04 -6.21 3.22
CA PHE A 42 12.96 -6.98 2.62
C PHE A 42 11.91 -7.38 3.66
N TRP A 43 12.33 -7.92 4.80
CA TRP A 43 11.43 -8.33 5.87
C TRP A 43 10.66 -7.14 6.47
N ALA A 44 11.33 -6.00 6.68
CA ALA A 44 10.69 -4.82 7.21
C ALA A 44 9.57 -4.30 6.29
N VAL A 45 9.83 -4.21 4.99
CA VAL A 45 8.83 -3.74 4.01
C VAL A 45 7.72 -4.76 3.80
N LEU A 46 8.05 -6.06 3.80
CA LEU A 46 7.07 -7.13 3.68
C LEU A 46 6.08 -7.13 4.85
N ILE A 47 6.59 -7.08 6.09
CA ILE A 47 5.74 -7.02 7.29
C ILE A 47 4.84 -5.78 7.26
N LEU A 48 5.40 -4.63 6.90
CA LEU A 48 4.62 -3.40 6.78
C LEU A 48 3.49 -3.55 5.74
N TRP A 49 3.76 -4.13 4.59
CA TRP A 49 2.76 -4.37 3.55
C TRP A 49 1.70 -5.37 3.97
N MET A 50 2.10 -6.50 4.58
CA MET A 50 1.15 -7.48 5.10
C MET A 50 0.24 -6.88 6.17
N MET A 51 0.80 -6.14 7.14
CA MET A 51 0.00 -5.47 8.17
C MET A 51 -0.99 -4.48 7.57
N GLN A 52 -0.59 -3.74 6.55
CA GLN A 52 -1.49 -2.80 5.86
C GLN A 52 -2.66 -3.51 5.19
N ASN A 53 -2.41 -4.62 4.48
CA ASN A 53 -3.47 -5.40 3.85
C ASN A 53 -4.43 -6.02 4.88
N VAL A 54 -3.90 -6.53 5.99
CA VAL A 54 -4.72 -7.05 7.11
C VAL A 54 -5.62 -5.95 7.67
N ILE A 55 -5.10 -4.76 7.95
CA ILE A 55 -5.89 -3.63 8.46
C ILE A 55 -6.99 -3.24 7.47
N THR A 56 -6.67 -3.16 6.18
CA THR A 56 -7.63 -2.81 5.13
C THR A 56 -8.75 -3.85 5.04
N SER A 57 -8.41 -5.13 5.05
CA SER A 57 -9.37 -6.23 4.97
C SER A 57 -10.28 -6.29 6.19
N ILE A 58 -9.72 -6.17 7.40
CA ILE A 58 -10.48 -6.13 8.65
C ILE A 58 -11.44 -4.94 8.65
N THR A 59 -10.96 -3.76 8.31
CA THR A 59 -11.80 -2.55 8.28
C THR A 59 -12.91 -2.67 7.26
N GLY A 60 -12.61 -3.12 6.04
CA GLY A 60 -13.59 -3.30 4.97
C GLY A 60 -14.68 -4.32 5.31
N THR A 61 -14.32 -5.33 6.10
CA THR A 61 -15.28 -6.35 6.55
C THR A 61 -16.12 -5.88 7.74
N ILE A 62 -15.50 -5.21 8.72
CA ILE A 62 -16.19 -4.83 9.96
C ILE A 62 -17.09 -3.60 9.76
N LEU A 63 -16.69 -2.65 8.94
CA LEU A 63 -17.41 -1.38 8.77
C LEU A 63 -18.89 -1.54 8.39
N PRO A 64 -19.30 -2.41 7.45
CA PRO A 64 -20.72 -2.63 7.13
C PRO A 64 -21.51 -3.17 8.33
N TYR A 65 -20.92 -4.14 9.05
CA TYR A 65 -21.57 -4.71 10.25
C TYR A 65 -21.71 -3.68 11.36
N TYR A 66 -20.71 -2.85 11.53
CA TYR A 66 -20.72 -1.74 12.48
C TYR A 66 -21.84 -0.75 12.18
N CYS A 67 -22.01 -0.35 10.93
CA CYS A 67 -23.09 0.53 10.51
C CYS A 67 -24.47 -0.09 10.75
N LYS A 68 -24.60 -1.39 10.49
CA LYS A 68 -25.86 -2.11 10.67
C LYS A 68 -26.27 -2.26 12.13
N TYR A 69 -25.33 -2.69 13.01
CA TYR A 69 -25.67 -3.08 14.38
C TYR A 69 -25.57 -1.94 15.40
N ILE A 70 -24.71 -0.96 15.15
CA ILE A 70 -24.46 0.14 16.11
C ILE A 70 -25.18 1.42 15.66
N LEU A 71 -25.09 1.76 14.37
CA LEU A 71 -25.72 2.98 13.85
C LEU A 71 -27.18 2.77 13.42
N GLY A 72 -27.65 1.52 13.30
CA GLY A 72 -29.04 1.20 12.95
C GLY A 72 -29.43 1.46 11.48
N ASN A 73 -28.48 1.80 10.62
CA ASN A 73 -28.68 2.02 9.20
C ASN A 73 -27.49 1.52 8.39
N ASP A 74 -27.68 0.39 7.73
CA ASP A 74 -26.61 -0.36 7.10
C ASP A 74 -26.14 0.15 5.74
N THR A 75 -27.03 0.74 4.93
CA THR A 75 -26.70 1.02 3.53
C THR A 75 -26.21 2.44 3.32
N TRP A 76 -26.97 3.44 3.79
CA TRP A 76 -26.66 4.84 3.52
C TRP A 76 -25.43 5.32 4.32
N MET A 77 -25.39 5.04 5.62
CA MET A 77 -24.29 5.47 6.49
C MET A 77 -22.96 4.83 6.09
N TYR A 78 -22.98 3.54 5.77
CA TYR A 78 -21.80 2.86 5.24
C TYR A 78 -21.30 3.51 3.94
N SER A 79 -22.20 3.77 3.00
CA SER A 79 -21.83 4.36 1.71
C SER A 79 -21.21 5.74 1.88
N VAL A 80 -21.73 6.57 2.77
CA VAL A 80 -21.18 7.91 3.04
C VAL A 80 -19.80 7.82 3.71
N LEU A 81 -19.64 6.98 4.73
CA LEU A 81 -18.35 6.80 5.40
C LEU A 81 -17.28 6.30 4.44
N TYR A 82 -17.61 5.30 3.62
CA TYR A 82 -16.69 4.74 2.63
C TYR A 82 -16.34 5.74 1.53
N MET A 83 -17.32 6.51 1.03
CA MET A 83 -17.08 7.58 0.06
C MET A 83 -16.14 8.66 0.61
N VAL A 84 -16.40 9.15 1.83
CA VAL A 84 -15.57 10.18 2.46
C VAL A 84 -14.14 9.68 2.67
N GLU A 85 -13.98 8.45 3.14
CA GLU A 85 -12.66 7.83 3.30
C GLU A 85 -11.92 7.73 1.96
N THR A 86 -12.59 7.24 0.92
CA THR A 86 -12.01 7.06 -0.42
C THR A 86 -11.62 8.40 -1.05
N VAL A 87 -12.49 9.40 -0.99
CA VAL A 87 -12.19 10.75 -1.51
C VAL A 87 -11.01 11.36 -0.78
N THR A 88 -10.97 11.24 0.53
CA THR A 88 -9.88 11.74 1.36
C THR A 88 -8.57 11.01 1.05
N LEU A 89 -8.62 9.70 0.85
CA LEU A 89 -7.47 8.88 0.45
C LEU A 89 -6.91 9.36 -0.90
N ILE A 90 -7.76 9.57 -1.90
CA ILE A 90 -7.35 10.04 -3.23
C ILE A 90 -6.69 11.41 -3.12
N ALA A 91 -7.33 12.37 -2.44
CA ALA A 91 -6.80 13.71 -2.26
C ALA A 91 -5.44 13.70 -1.55
N ALA A 92 -5.31 12.93 -0.47
CA ALA A 92 -4.06 12.80 0.27
C ALA A 92 -2.97 12.07 -0.54
N THR A 93 -3.34 11.10 -1.38
CA THR A 93 -2.40 10.41 -2.27
C THR A 93 -1.82 11.36 -3.31
N LEU A 94 -2.61 12.27 -3.87
CA LEU A 94 -2.13 13.30 -4.79
C LEU A 94 -1.13 14.27 -4.13
N CYS A 95 -1.30 14.55 -2.84
CA CYS A 95 -0.38 15.38 -2.07
C CYS A 95 0.87 14.61 -1.58
N SER A 96 0.83 13.28 -1.57
CA SER A 96 1.91 12.42 -1.06
C SER A 96 3.28 12.68 -1.69
N PRO A 97 3.45 12.92 -3.02
CA PRO A 97 4.75 13.19 -3.61
C PRO A 97 5.42 14.46 -3.09
N LEU A 98 4.62 15.46 -2.73
CA LEU A 98 5.13 16.72 -2.16
C LEU A 98 5.67 16.51 -0.75
N LEU A 99 4.95 15.74 0.07
CA LEU A 99 5.39 15.37 1.41
C LEU A 99 6.62 14.47 1.37
N LEU A 100 6.66 13.52 0.42
CA LEU A 100 7.77 12.60 0.26
C LEU A 100 9.10 13.32 -0.01
N LYS A 101 9.09 14.38 -0.83
CA LYS A 101 10.26 15.19 -1.11
C LYS A 101 10.82 15.89 0.14
N ARG A 102 9.96 16.28 1.09
CA ARG A 102 10.35 17.01 2.31
C ARG A 102 10.71 16.08 3.47
N LEU A 103 9.96 15.02 3.69
CA LEU A 103 10.06 14.18 4.89
C LEU A 103 10.91 12.93 4.67
N GLY A 104 11.07 12.49 3.43
CA GLY A 104 11.71 11.22 3.09
C GLY A 104 10.82 10.00 3.37
N LYS A 105 11.15 8.87 2.74
CA LYS A 105 10.32 7.63 2.77
C LYS A 105 10.12 7.09 4.20
N ARG A 106 11.18 7.04 5.00
CA ARG A 106 11.16 6.50 6.36
C ARG A 106 10.23 7.30 7.28
N ASN A 107 10.41 8.62 7.34
CA ASN A 107 9.63 9.46 8.25
C ASN A 107 8.17 9.51 7.84
N MET A 108 7.90 9.52 6.53
CA MET A 108 6.55 9.50 6.00
C MET A 108 5.80 8.22 6.35
N SER A 109 6.47 7.06 6.29
CA SER A 109 5.90 5.79 6.73
C SER A 109 5.60 5.79 8.23
N LEU A 110 6.51 6.31 9.06
CA LEU A 110 6.30 6.40 10.51
C LEU A 110 5.11 7.33 10.87
N ILE A 111 5.03 8.49 10.23
CA ILE A 111 3.92 9.44 10.44
C ILE A 111 2.59 8.79 10.02
N GLY A 112 2.57 8.07 8.89
CA GLY A 112 1.40 7.34 8.43
C GLY A 112 0.94 6.27 9.44
N CYS A 113 1.87 5.45 9.96
CA CYS A 113 1.56 4.43 10.96
C CYS A 113 1.04 5.04 12.27
N ILE A 114 1.73 6.06 12.81
CA ILE A 114 1.33 6.71 14.05
C ILE A 114 -0.04 7.40 13.88
N GLY A 115 -0.25 8.07 12.76
CA GLY A 115 -1.53 8.73 12.47
C GLY A 115 -2.69 7.74 12.33
N CYS A 116 -2.46 6.58 11.71
CA CYS A 116 -3.46 5.51 11.65
C CYS A 116 -3.80 4.95 13.04
N LEU A 117 -2.80 4.75 13.89
CA LEU A 117 -3.02 4.31 15.29
C LEU A 117 -3.84 5.34 16.07
N ILE A 118 -3.48 6.62 16.00
CA ILE A 118 -4.24 7.69 16.67
C ILE A 118 -5.68 7.72 16.14
N GLY A 119 -5.89 7.65 14.83
CA GLY A 119 -7.22 7.62 14.22
C GLY A 119 -8.07 6.46 14.72
N GLN A 120 -7.46 5.29 14.92
CA GLN A 120 -8.15 4.11 15.44
C GLN A 120 -8.51 4.24 16.92
N PHE A 121 -7.65 4.82 17.75
CA PHE A 121 -7.96 5.10 19.15
C PHE A 121 -9.06 6.16 19.28
N VAL A 122 -9.00 7.22 18.48
CA VAL A 122 -10.02 8.28 18.48
C VAL A 122 -11.39 7.73 18.07
N PHE A 123 -11.42 6.74 17.17
CA PHE A 123 -12.64 6.04 16.77
C PHE A 123 -13.35 5.38 17.96
N MET A 124 -12.60 4.86 18.94
CA MET A 124 -13.17 4.17 20.12
C MET A 124 -13.82 5.11 21.14
N VAL A 125 -13.57 6.40 21.09
CA VAL A 125 -14.06 7.37 22.10
C VAL A 125 -15.56 7.59 22.06
N LYS A 126 -16.15 7.71 20.85
CA LYS A 126 -17.60 7.89 20.66
C LYS A 126 -18.11 7.04 19.49
N PRO A 127 -18.29 5.73 19.73
CA PRO A 127 -18.66 4.81 18.65
C PRO A 127 -20.07 5.03 18.09
N GLU A 128 -20.98 5.65 18.84
CA GLU A 128 -22.39 5.82 18.44
C GLU A 128 -22.66 7.06 17.57
N SER A 129 -21.70 8.00 17.50
CA SER A 129 -21.90 9.26 16.79
C SER A 129 -21.43 9.18 15.34
N PHE A 130 -22.35 9.25 14.39
CA PHE A 130 -22.05 9.25 12.96
C PHE A 130 -21.08 10.36 12.53
N TYR A 131 -21.29 11.58 13.00
CA TYR A 131 -20.41 12.71 12.67
C TYR A 131 -18.99 12.56 13.24
N TRP A 132 -18.86 11.92 14.40
CA TRP A 132 -17.56 11.60 14.99
C TRP A 132 -16.80 10.59 14.13
N LEU A 133 -17.50 9.54 13.68
CA LEU A 133 -16.95 8.53 12.80
C LEU A 133 -16.50 9.11 11.45
N LEU A 134 -17.27 10.05 10.92
CA LEU A 134 -16.93 10.78 9.70
C LEU A 134 -15.59 11.52 9.85
N GLY A 135 -15.39 12.23 10.96
CA GLY A 135 -14.11 12.87 11.29
C GLY A 135 -12.95 11.87 11.38
N CYS A 136 -13.17 10.72 12.01
CA CYS A 136 -12.17 9.66 12.12
C CYS A 136 -11.80 9.06 10.76
N CYS A 137 -12.78 8.86 9.84
CA CYS A 137 -12.53 8.39 8.49
C CYS A 137 -11.65 9.36 7.69
N ILE A 138 -11.87 10.67 7.85
CA ILE A 138 -11.04 11.70 7.22
C ILE A 138 -9.60 11.61 7.74
N ILE A 139 -9.40 11.58 9.05
CA ILE A 139 -8.06 11.47 9.65
C ILE A 139 -7.35 10.20 9.17
N ARG A 140 -8.07 9.06 9.16
CA ARG A 140 -7.54 7.79 8.69
C ARG A 140 -7.16 7.85 7.22
N GLY A 141 -7.99 8.40 6.35
CA GLY A 141 -7.71 8.55 4.92
C GLY A 141 -6.45 9.39 4.67
N ILE A 142 -6.30 10.52 5.39
CA ILE A 142 -5.10 11.39 5.28
C ILE A 142 -3.83 10.64 5.72
N CYS A 143 -3.90 9.86 6.80
CA CYS A 143 -2.72 9.16 7.34
C CYS A 143 -2.38 7.90 6.57
N PHE A 144 -3.37 7.22 5.97
CA PHE A 144 -3.18 5.99 5.23
C PHE A 144 -2.59 6.21 3.82
N ALA A 145 -2.92 7.32 3.18
CA ALA A 145 -2.45 7.65 1.84
C ALA A 145 -0.92 7.74 1.72
N PRO A 146 -0.20 8.46 2.60
CA PRO A 146 1.26 8.48 2.59
C PRO A 146 1.88 7.11 2.75
N LEU A 147 1.32 6.29 3.65
CA LEU A 147 1.81 4.94 3.91
C LEU A 147 1.71 4.07 2.65
N ASN A 148 0.55 4.07 1.99
CA ASN A 148 0.31 3.32 0.77
C ASN A 148 1.24 3.75 -0.37
N SER A 149 1.44 5.06 -0.56
CA SER A 149 2.32 5.59 -1.60
C SER A 149 3.79 5.24 -1.39
N VAL A 150 4.25 5.19 -0.14
CA VAL A 150 5.67 4.94 0.20
C VAL A 150 6.03 3.47 0.07
N ILE A 151 5.12 2.54 0.34
CA ILE A 151 5.40 1.09 0.29
C ILE A 151 5.95 0.66 -1.07
N PHE A 152 5.31 1.08 -2.16
CA PHE A 152 5.78 0.76 -3.51
C PHE A 152 7.15 1.37 -3.81
N GLY A 153 7.42 2.58 -3.30
CA GLY A 153 8.73 3.21 -3.39
C GLY A 153 9.81 2.48 -2.58
N MET A 154 9.46 1.97 -1.40
CA MET A 154 10.38 1.18 -0.56
C MET A 154 10.65 -0.21 -1.15
N LEU A 155 9.68 -0.82 -1.82
CA LEU A 155 9.89 -2.06 -2.57
C LEU A 155 10.96 -1.89 -3.65
N GLY A 156 10.94 -0.78 -4.41
CA GLY A 156 11.98 -0.44 -5.37
C GLY A 156 13.36 -0.36 -4.71
N ASP A 157 13.47 0.32 -3.56
CA ASP A 157 14.73 0.44 -2.82
C ASP A 157 15.26 -0.93 -2.33
N VAL A 158 14.36 -1.83 -1.93
CA VAL A 158 14.75 -3.21 -1.53
C VAL A 158 15.31 -3.99 -2.72
N VAL A 159 14.73 -3.81 -3.91
CA VAL A 159 15.25 -4.42 -5.15
C VAL A 159 16.64 -3.90 -5.46
N GLU A 160 16.83 -2.57 -5.43
CA GLU A 160 18.13 -1.94 -5.70
C GLU A 160 19.19 -2.36 -4.69
N PHE A 161 18.85 -2.39 -3.40
CA PHE A 161 19.76 -2.87 -2.36
C PHE A 161 20.11 -4.36 -2.55
N GLY A 162 19.13 -5.20 -2.88
CA GLY A 162 19.33 -6.59 -3.20
C GLY A 162 20.29 -6.77 -4.39
N GLN A 163 20.10 -6.00 -5.45
CA GLN A 163 20.95 -6.00 -6.63
C GLN A 163 22.39 -5.53 -6.30
N TRP A 164 22.53 -4.49 -5.50
CA TRP A 164 23.85 -4.01 -5.07
C TRP A 164 24.63 -5.06 -4.28
N LYS A 165 23.96 -5.78 -3.38
CA LYS A 165 24.60 -6.77 -2.49
C LYS A 165 24.87 -8.11 -3.17
N THR A 166 23.99 -8.56 -4.09
CA THR A 166 24.02 -9.91 -4.65
C THR A 166 24.33 -9.92 -6.15
N HIS A 167 24.39 -8.77 -6.81
CA HIS A 167 24.47 -8.60 -8.26
C HIS A 167 23.37 -9.31 -9.05
N LEU A 168 22.27 -9.70 -8.36
CA LEU A 168 21.12 -10.39 -8.92
C LEU A 168 19.90 -9.46 -8.87
N ARG A 169 19.26 -9.24 -10.00
CA ARG A 169 18.02 -8.46 -10.08
C ARG A 169 16.84 -9.34 -9.74
N GLN A 170 16.18 -9.06 -8.61
CA GLN A 170 15.16 -9.93 -8.00
C GLN A 170 13.75 -9.29 -8.01
N GLU A 171 13.48 -8.36 -8.93
CA GLU A 171 12.21 -7.62 -9.00
C GLU A 171 10.99 -8.54 -8.99
N SER A 172 10.97 -9.52 -9.91
CA SER A 172 9.82 -10.41 -10.08
C SER A 172 9.47 -11.20 -8.80
N PHE A 173 10.48 -11.59 -8.03
CA PHE A 173 10.27 -12.33 -6.78
C PHE A 173 9.70 -11.45 -5.67
N ILE A 174 10.19 -10.22 -5.54
CA ILE A 174 9.73 -9.27 -4.51
C ILE A 174 8.26 -8.90 -4.74
N PHE A 175 7.91 -8.60 -5.99
CA PHE A 175 6.53 -8.29 -6.33
C PHE A 175 5.60 -9.51 -6.25
N ALA A 176 6.07 -10.72 -6.60
CA ALA A 176 5.29 -11.95 -6.47
C ALA A 176 4.98 -12.27 -4.99
N ILE A 177 5.95 -12.14 -4.09
CA ILE A 177 5.72 -12.35 -2.66
C ILE A 177 4.78 -11.28 -2.09
N GLY A 178 4.94 -10.03 -2.51
CA GLY A 178 4.05 -8.96 -2.09
C GLY A 178 2.59 -9.13 -2.56
N SER A 179 2.36 -9.80 -3.68
CA SER A 179 1.00 -10.07 -4.17
C SER A 179 0.28 -11.20 -3.43
N VAL A 180 0.99 -11.98 -2.62
CA VAL A 180 0.41 -13.07 -1.79
C VAL A 180 -0.14 -12.53 -0.46
N GLY A 181 0.27 -11.35 -0.02
CA GLY A 181 -0.27 -10.69 1.19
C GLY A 181 -1.45 -9.81 0.88
#